data_19e34a1ad705039c8df41f46ccddb777
#
_entry.id   19e34a1ad705039c8df41f46ccddb777
#
_cell.length_a   1.000
_cell.length_b   1.000
_cell.length_c   1.000
_cell.angle_alpha   90.00
_cell.angle_beta   90.00
_cell.angle_gamma   90.00
#
_symmetry.space_group_name_H-M   'P 1'
#
loop_
_entity.id
_entity.type
_entity.pdbx_description
1 polymer ?
#
loop_
_entity_poly.entity_id
_entity_poly.type
_entity_poly.pdbx_seq_one_letter_code
_entity_poly.pdbx_strand_id
1 'polypeptide(L)'
;MTFDTPAHAAPAFHELSARLVLLLAIGAGLAVASLYYNQPMLGILGADLRAGAGELGWIPTLTQLGYAFGILTLAPLGDRYDRKRIVLIKAGALSAALMLAALAQDIGVLLAASFAIGLSATLAQDIVPAAATLAPAAHRGRIVGTVMTGLLLGILLSRVVSGFVAEQFGWRAMFLVAALSILALGAALWRGLPTFAPTTALPYVELLRSLPRLWRQHGELRRAALAQGLLSLGFSAFWSTLAVMLHGAPFHLGAAAAGAFGLAGAAGALAAPLAGRYADRRGPNAVSRLGAALTAVSFAAMALLPLLSTQAALWLIAASAIGFDLGIQVALIAHQSIVYGIDPGARSRLNAVLMVSVFIGMAAGGALGSLALAHWGWIGVTVVATTAAVGALLLRVWPARRPRRDRAGCPA
;
A
#
# COMPACT_ATOMS: atom_id res chain seq x y z
N MET A 1 -58.44 -29.29 9.20
CA MET A 1 -57.95 -28.25 8.29
C MET A 1 -56.56 -27.90 8.70
N THR A 2 -55.58 -28.54 8.05
CA THR A 2 -54.15 -28.29 8.21
C THR A 2 -53.73 -27.22 7.23
N PHE A 3 -53.35 -26.05 7.71
CA PHE A 3 -52.81 -24.98 6.87
C PHE A 3 -51.34 -25.30 6.54
N ASP A 4 -51.10 -25.73 5.30
CA ASP A 4 -49.80 -25.79 4.71
C ASP A 4 -49.26 -24.38 4.53
N THR A 5 -48.26 -24.02 5.33
CA THR A 5 -47.46 -22.79 5.15
C THR A 5 -46.50 -23.02 3.97
N PRO A 6 -46.51 -22.24 2.91
CA PRO A 6 -45.56 -22.42 1.84
C PRO A 6 -44.16 -22.16 2.36
N ALA A 7 -43.29 -23.16 2.27
CA ALA A 7 -41.85 -23.02 2.51
C ALA A 7 -41.29 -21.95 1.57
N HIS A 8 -40.89 -20.80 2.15
CA HIS A 8 -40.09 -19.82 1.43
C HIS A 8 -38.82 -20.52 0.95
N ALA A 9 -38.74 -20.77 -0.36
CA ALA A 9 -37.52 -21.23 -1.00
C ALA A 9 -36.42 -20.22 -0.69
N ALA A 10 -35.42 -20.65 0.08
CA ALA A 10 -34.21 -19.86 0.31
C ALA A 10 -33.62 -19.48 -1.06
N PRO A 11 -33.22 -18.22 -1.29
CA PRO A 11 -32.64 -17.82 -2.54
C PRO A 11 -31.44 -18.71 -2.84
N ALA A 12 -31.42 -19.36 -3.99
CA ALA A 12 -30.32 -20.17 -4.46
C ALA A 12 -29.06 -19.28 -4.47
N PHE A 13 -28.16 -19.50 -3.53
CA PHE A 13 -26.85 -18.86 -3.50
C PHE A 13 -26.09 -19.38 -4.73
N HIS A 14 -26.09 -18.61 -5.81
CA HIS A 14 -25.21 -18.85 -6.94
C HIS A 14 -23.77 -18.83 -6.40
N GLU A 15 -23.08 -19.94 -6.52
CA GLU A 15 -21.63 -19.97 -6.25
C GLU A 15 -20.98 -18.87 -7.04
N LEU A 16 -20.17 -18.02 -6.37
CA LEU A 16 -19.40 -16.99 -7.06
C LEU A 16 -18.58 -17.67 -8.15
N SER A 17 -18.80 -17.26 -9.40
CA SER A 17 -18.06 -17.88 -10.50
C SER A 17 -16.56 -17.63 -10.31
N ALA A 18 -15.74 -18.67 -10.56
CA ALA A 18 -14.27 -18.54 -10.50
C ALA A 18 -13.77 -17.39 -11.40
N ARG A 19 -14.48 -17.12 -12.52
CA ARG A 19 -14.18 -16.00 -13.42
C ARG A 19 -14.33 -14.63 -12.72
N LEU A 20 -15.37 -14.43 -11.93
CA LEU A 20 -15.57 -13.19 -11.19
C LEU A 20 -14.51 -13.02 -10.08
N VAL A 21 -14.18 -14.08 -9.36
CA VAL A 21 -13.10 -14.05 -8.34
C VAL A 21 -11.77 -13.69 -8.98
N LEU A 22 -11.43 -14.30 -10.13
CA LEU A 22 -10.22 -13.97 -10.88
C LEU A 22 -10.22 -12.52 -11.37
N LEU A 23 -11.36 -12.03 -11.89
CA LEU A 23 -11.51 -10.64 -12.33
C LEU A 23 -11.30 -9.65 -11.17
N LEU A 24 -11.84 -9.95 -9.99
CA LEU A 24 -11.63 -9.14 -8.79
C LEU A 24 -10.16 -9.18 -8.32
N ALA A 25 -9.52 -10.35 -8.39
CA ALA A 25 -8.09 -10.49 -8.05
C ALA A 25 -7.19 -9.68 -8.99
N ILE A 26 -7.41 -9.80 -10.30
CA ILE A 26 -6.70 -9.00 -11.32
C ILE A 26 -6.99 -7.51 -11.10
N GLY A 27 -8.24 -7.16 -10.84
CA GLY A 27 -8.64 -5.76 -10.61
C GLY A 27 -7.98 -5.13 -9.40
N ALA A 28 -7.92 -5.83 -8.29
CA ALA A 28 -7.20 -5.38 -7.10
C ALA A 28 -5.69 -5.23 -7.37
N GLY A 29 -5.11 -6.20 -8.11
CA GLY A 29 -3.71 -6.19 -8.50
C GLY A 29 -3.36 -5.01 -9.41
N LEU A 30 -4.08 -4.81 -10.51
CA LEU A 30 -3.83 -3.71 -11.46
C LEU A 30 -4.03 -2.34 -10.82
N ALA A 31 -5.08 -2.18 -10.00
CA ALA A 31 -5.33 -0.93 -9.30
C ALA A 31 -4.18 -0.55 -8.37
N VAL A 32 -3.72 -1.49 -7.52
CA VAL A 32 -2.62 -1.23 -6.59
C VAL A 32 -1.27 -1.11 -7.30
N ALA A 33 -1.06 -1.85 -8.39
CA ALA A 33 0.15 -1.78 -9.21
C ALA A 33 0.40 -0.36 -9.74
N SER A 34 -0.68 0.39 -10.03
CA SER A 34 -0.61 1.77 -10.54
C SER A 34 0.12 2.74 -9.61
N LEU A 35 0.20 2.43 -8.31
CA LEU A 35 0.93 3.23 -7.32
C LEU A 35 2.46 3.10 -7.45
N TYR A 36 2.94 2.03 -8.07
CA TYR A 36 4.34 1.62 -8.04
C TYR A 36 5.01 1.64 -9.41
N TYR A 37 4.25 1.82 -10.52
CA TYR A 37 4.82 1.84 -11.88
C TYR A 37 5.89 2.91 -12.06
N ASN A 38 5.76 4.07 -11.44
CA ASN A 38 6.69 5.17 -11.58
C ASN A 38 8.09 4.86 -10.99
N GLN A 39 8.18 4.03 -9.95
CA GLN A 39 9.41 3.85 -9.18
C GLN A 39 10.61 3.38 -10.00
N PRO A 40 10.56 2.30 -10.81
CA PRO A 40 11.70 1.87 -11.61
C PRO A 40 12.03 2.82 -12.76
N MET A 41 11.07 3.66 -13.17
CA MET A 41 11.21 4.55 -14.31
C MET A 41 11.82 5.91 -13.95
N LEU A 42 12.00 6.25 -12.66
CA LEU A 42 12.42 7.58 -12.22
C LEU A 42 13.75 8.01 -12.84
N GLY A 43 14.70 7.09 -13.05
CA GLY A 43 15.96 7.40 -13.70
C GLY A 43 15.78 7.86 -15.18
N ILE A 44 14.93 7.15 -15.92
CA ILE A 44 14.62 7.46 -17.31
C ILE A 44 13.79 8.75 -17.41
N LEU A 45 12.81 8.92 -16.51
CA LEU A 45 11.98 10.14 -16.44
C LEU A 45 12.82 11.39 -16.21
N GLY A 46 13.85 11.31 -15.36
CA GLY A 46 14.75 12.41 -15.09
C GLY A 46 15.51 12.88 -16.34
N ALA A 47 16.01 11.93 -17.12
CA ALA A 47 16.70 12.22 -18.37
C ALA A 47 15.77 12.86 -19.42
N ASP A 48 14.56 12.30 -19.61
CA ASP A 48 13.60 12.74 -20.63
C ASP A 48 12.96 14.10 -20.29
N LEU A 49 12.57 14.33 -19.04
CA LEU A 49 11.93 15.55 -18.58
C LEU A 49 12.91 16.62 -18.05
N ARG A 50 14.22 16.35 -18.09
CA ARG A 50 15.29 17.22 -17.57
C ARG A 50 15.06 17.61 -16.10
N ALA A 51 14.57 16.67 -15.30
CA ALA A 51 14.19 16.88 -13.90
C ALA A 51 15.26 16.33 -12.96
N GLY A 52 15.59 17.10 -11.92
CA GLY A 52 16.54 16.69 -10.89
C GLY A 52 15.96 15.65 -9.92
N ALA A 53 16.83 14.97 -9.18
CA ALA A 53 16.41 13.92 -8.22
C ALA A 53 15.38 14.43 -7.20
N GLY A 54 15.48 15.68 -6.74
CA GLY A 54 14.53 16.30 -5.82
C GLY A 54 13.14 16.46 -6.45
N GLU A 55 13.05 16.83 -7.72
CA GLU A 55 11.78 16.99 -8.44
C GLU A 55 11.14 15.64 -8.75
N LEU A 56 11.93 14.65 -9.15
CA LEU A 56 11.46 13.30 -9.41
C LEU A 56 10.82 12.65 -8.19
N GLY A 57 11.30 12.96 -7.00
CA GLY A 57 10.73 12.45 -5.75
C GLY A 57 9.29 12.89 -5.49
N TRP A 58 8.84 14.00 -6.11
CA TRP A 58 7.44 14.40 -6.00
C TRP A 58 6.48 13.50 -6.76
N ILE A 59 6.93 12.75 -7.77
CA ILE A 59 6.09 11.80 -8.51
C ILE A 59 5.53 10.71 -7.56
N PRO A 60 6.36 9.88 -6.90
CA PRO A 60 5.85 8.91 -5.94
C PRO A 60 5.22 9.57 -4.70
N THR A 61 5.72 10.74 -4.26
CA THR A 61 5.14 11.48 -3.14
C THR A 61 3.67 11.83 -3.40
N LEU A 62 3.36 12.46 -4.51
CA LEU A 62 1.99 12.84 -4.86
C LEU A 62 1.11 11.63 -5.14
N THR A 63 1.65 10.56 -5.73
CA THR A 63 0.92 9.30 -5.88
C THR A 63 0.47 8.75 -4.52
N GLN A 64 1.36 8.71 -3.54
CA GLN A 64 1.06 8.20 -2.20
C GLN A 64 0.14 9.16 -1.41
N LEU A 65 0.32 10.48 -1.53
CA LEU A 65 -0.59 11.46 -0.95
C LEU A 65 -1.99 11.36 -1.54
N GLY A 66 -2.10 11.22 -2.87
CA GLY A 66 -3.37 10.99 -3.55
C GLY A 66 -4.08 9.75 -3.01
N TYR A 67 -3.34 8.66 -2.81
CA TYR A 67 -3.90 7.42 -2.27
C TYR A 67 -4.32 7.56 -0.80
N ALA A 68 -3.51 8.21 0.05
CA ALA A 68 -3.89 8.50 1.43
C ALA A 68 -5.17 9.34 1.50
N PHE A 69 -5.24 10.39 0.68
CA PHE A 69 -6.43 11.25 0.57
C PHE A 69 -7.64 10.48 0.05
N GLY A 70 -7.44 9.59 -0.92
CA GLY A 70 -8.49 8.74 -1.46
C GLY A 70 -9.02 7.71 -0.45
N ILE A 71 -8.16 7.09 0.36
CA ILE A 71 -8.62 6.23 1.47
C ILE A 71 -9.46 7.04 2.45
N LEU A 72 -9.01 8.24 2.80
CA LEU A 72 -9.71 9.08 3.75
C LEU A 72 -11.09 9.52 3.23
N THR A 73 -11.18 9.92 1.97
CA THR A 73 -12.37 10.56 1.41
C THR A 73 -13.22 9.64 0.53
N LEU A 74 -12.63 8.78 -0.28
CA LEU A 74 -13.37 7.97 -1.25
C LEU A 74 -13.75 6.58 -0.76
N ALA A 75 -12.98 5.98 0.18
CA ALA A 75 -13.31 4.65 0.68
C ALA A 75 -14.67 4.59 1.41
N PRO A 76 -15.07 5.58 2.26
CA PRO A 76 -16.37 5.58 2.91
C PRO A 76 -17.57 5.67 1.94
N LEU A 77 -17.35 6.13 0.70
CA LEU A 77 -18.42 6.20 -0.29
C LEU A 77 -18.91 4.81 -0.71
N GLY A 78 -18.01 3.81 -0.75
CA GLY A 78 -18.35 2.43 -1.05
C GLY A 78 -19.26 1.74 -0.02
N ASP A 79 -19.35 2.29 1.20
CA ASP A 79 -20.26 1.80 2.23
C ASP A 79 -21.64 2.46 2.16
N ARG A 80 -21.70 3.67 1.59
CA ARG A 80 -22.93 4.48 1.51
C ARG A 80 -23.68 4.38 0.17
N TYR A 81 -22.96 4.14 -0.91
CA TYR A 81 -23.51 4.07 -2.25
C TYR A 81 -23.31 2.69 -2.87
N ASP A 82 -23.96 2.42 -4.00
CA ASP A 82 -23.72 1.21 -4.78
C ASP A 82 -22.22 1.08 -5.12
N ARG A 83 -21.57 0.11 -4.51
CA ARG A 83 -20.14 -0.15 -4.66
C ARG A 83 -19.74 -0.41 -6.11
N LYS A 84 -20.63 -1.03 -6.92
CA LYS A 84 -20.38 -1.20 -8.35
C LYS A 84 -20.17 0.15 -9.04
N ARG A 85 -21.04 1.14 -8.78
CA ARG A 85 -20.91 2.48 -9.38
C ARG A 85 -19.60 3.15 -8.94
N ILE A 86 -19.24 3.07 -7.66
CA ILE A 86 -17.99 3.64 -7.13
C ILE A 86 -16.77 3.00 -7.81
N VAL A 87 -16.76 1.66 -7.93
CA VAL A 87 -15.71 0.90 -8.62
C VAL A 87 -15.55 1.36 -10.07
N LEU A 88 -16.65 1.50 -10.81
CA LEU A 88 -16.61 1.89 -12.22
C LEU A 88 -16.15 3.35 -12.41
N ILE A 89 -16.63 4.27 -11.57
CA ILE A 89 -16.19 5.68 -11.60
C ILE A 89 -14.69 5.77 -11.32
N LYS A 90 -14.21 5.09 -10.29
CA LYS A 90 -12.76 5.06 -9.95
C LYS A 90 -11.93 4.40 -11.05
N ALA A 91 -12.41 3.34 -11.69
CA ALA A 91 -11.72 2.70 -12.81
C ALA A 91 -11.59 3.65 -14.00
N GLY A 92 -12.67 4.36 -14.36
CA GLY A 92 -12.64 5.39 -15.40
C GLY A 92 -11.68 6.54 -15.06
N ALA A 93 -11.75 7.05 -13.83
CA ALA A 93 -10.86 8.11 -13.35
C ALA A 93 -9.38 7.67 -13.34
N LEU A 94 -9.09 6.43 -12.89
CA LEU A 94 -7.74 5.88 -12.90
C LEU A 94 -7.20 5.72 -14.32
N SER A 95 -8.02 5.19 -15.24
CA SER A 95 -7.63 5.08 -16.65
C SER A 95 -7.35 6.45 -17.27
N ALA A 96 -8.19 7.46 -17.01
CA ALA A 96 -7.98 8.83 -17.47
C ALA A 96 -6.70 9.46 -16.89
N ALA A 97 -6.44 9.25 -15.60
CA ALA A 97 -5.22 9.76 -14.94
C ALA A 97 -3.94 9.10 -15.49
N LEU A 98 -3.98 7.78 -15.75
CA LEU A 98 -2.89 7.06 -16.38
C LEU A 98 -2.66 7.52 -17.83
N MET A 99 -3.74 7.80 -18.57
CA MET A 99 -3.65 8.38 -19.93
C MET A 99 -3.04 9.77 -19.88
N LEU A 100 -3.44 10.61 -18.91
CA LEU A 100 -2.83 11.94 -18.72
C LEU A 100 -1.32 11.82 -18.43
N ALA A 101 -0.92 10.85 -17.60
CA ALA A 101 0.49 10.58 -17.34
C ALA A 101 1.23 10.15 -18.62
N ALA A 102 0.64 9.28 -19.46
CA ALA A 102 1.23 8.86 -20.73
C ALA A 102 1.43 10.02 -21.71
N LEU A 103 0.57 11.03 -21.67
CA LEU A 103 0.59 12.19 -22.55
C LEU A 103 1.39 13.38 -21.96
N ALA A 104 1.93 13.25 -20.75
CA ALA A 104 2.66 14.33 -20.10
C ALA A 104 3.92 14.73 -20.87
N GLN A 105 4.04 16.04 -21.15
CA GLN A 105 5.19 16.64 -21.83
C GLN A 105 6.12 17.35 -20.85
N ASP A 106 5.63 17.69 -19.67
CA ASP A 106 6.37 18.35 -18.60
C ASP A 106 6.10 17.67 -17.25
N ILE A 107 6.96 17.98 -16.27
CA ILE A 107 6.87 17.39 -14.95
C ILE A 107 5.59 17.81 -14.20
N GLY A 108 5.09 19.03 -14.41
CA GLY A 108 3.90 19.55 -13.73
C GLY A 108 2.66 18.73 -14.07
N VAL A 109 2.44 18.42 -15.35
CA VAL A 109 1.35 17.54 -15.80
C VAL A 109 1.50 16.14 -15.20
N LEU A 110 2.73 15.60 -15.20
CA LEU A 110 3.00 14.28 -14.64
C LEU A 110 2.74 14.24 -13.10
N LEU A 111 3.07 15.31 -12.39
CA LEU A 111 2.80 15.44 -10.96
C LEU A 111 1.29 15.48 -10.67
N ALA A 112 0.52 16.26 -11.44
CA ALA A 112 -0.94 16.29 -11.32
C ALA A 112 -1.56 14.92 -11.63
N ALA A 113 -1.11 14.27 -12.70
CA ALA A 113 -1.52 12.92 -13.06
C ALA A 113 -1.18 11.91 -11.95
N SER A 114 0.00 12.01 -11.35
CA SER A 114 0.45 11.13 -10.25
C SER A 114 -0.46 11.23 -9.02
N PHE A 115 -0.88 12.44 -8.64
CA PHE A 115 -1.86 12.62 -7.57
C PHE A 115 -3.21 11.98 -7.93
N ALA A 116 -3.70 12.21 -9.15
CA ALA A 116 -4.96 11.66 -9.64
C ALA A 116 -4.92 10.12 -9.74
N ILE A 117 -3.77 9.54 -10.15
CA ILE A 117 -3.54 8.09 -10.13
C ILE A 117 -3.67 7.58 -8.70
N GLY A 118 -2.97 8.18 -7.75
CA GLY A 118 -3.05 7.79 -6.35
C GLY A 118 -4.48 7.81 -5.82
N LEU A 119 -5.18 8.93 -6.02
CA LEU A 119 -6.58 9.12 -5.59
C LEU A 119 -7.50 8.02 -6.13
N SER A 120 -7.39 7.72 -7.41
CA SER A 120 -8.29 6.79 -8.13
C SER A 120 -7.90 5.32 -7.92
N ALA A 121 -6.63 5.01 -7.67
CA ALA A 121 -6.14 3.65 -7.40
C ALA A 121 -6.71 3.05 -6.09
N THR A 122 -7.35 3.86 -5.25
CA THR A 122 -8.16 3.40 -4.12
C THR A 122 -9.33 2.48 -4.54
N LEU A 123 -9.54 2.28 -5.83
CA LEU A 123 -10.36 1.23 -6.40
C LEU A 123 -10.10 -0.15 -5.76
N ALA A 124 -8.84 -0.49 -5.45
CA ALA A 124 -8.48 -1.73 -4.76
C ALA A 124 -9.17 -1.86 -3.39
N GLN A 125 -9.39 -0.76 -2.68
CA GLN A 125 -10.04 -0.72 -1.37
C GLN A 125 -11.56 -1.01 -1.46
N ASP A 126 -12.18 -0.89 -2.63
CA ASP A 126 -13.57 -1.24 -2.86
C ASP A 126 -13.71 -2.69 -3.37
N ILE A 127 -12.74 -3.18 -4.13
CA ILE A 127 -12.76 -4.53 -4.70
C ILE A 127 -12.67 -5.61 -3.61
N VAL A 128 -11.78 -5.45 -2.62
CA VAL A 128 -11.60 -6.45 -1.56
C VAL A 128 -12.87 -6.62 -0.71
N PRO A 129 -13.51 -5.55 -0.21
CA PRO A 129 -14.81 -5.68 0.47
C PRO A 129 -15.94 -6.18 -0.43
N ALA A 130 -15.94 -5.84 -1.74
CA ALA A 130 -16.90 -6.39 -2.69
C ALA A 130 -16.80 -7.91 -2.76
N ALA A 131 -15.57 -8.44 -2.87
CA ALA A 131 -15.33 -9.87 -2.85
C ALA A 131 -15.81 -10.52 -1.54
N ALA A 132 -15.56 -9.89 -0.40
CA ALA A 132 -16.00 -10.36 0.92
C ALA A 132 -17.53 -10.39 1.05
N THR A 133 -18.22 -9.40 0.47
CA THR A 133 -19.69 -9.30 0.50
C THR A 133 -20.35 -10.36 -0.39
N LEU A 134 -19.78 -10.62 -1.57
CA LEU A 134 -20.29 -11.59 -2.53
C LEU A 134 -19.99 -13.04 -2.13
N ALA A 135 -18.98 -13.24 -1.29
CA ALA A 135 -18.52 -14.57 -0.92
C ALA A 135 -19.48 -15.28 0.05
N PRO A 136 -19.90 -16.55 -0.24
CA PRO A 136 -20.58 -17.39 0.72
C PRO A 136 -19.80 -17.51 2.03
N ALA A 137 -20.49 -17.55 3.18
CA ALA A 137 -19.84 -17.59 4.50
C ALA A 137 -18.80 -18.72 4.63
N ALA A 138 -19.11 -19.90 4.08
CA ALA A 138 -18.24 -21.08 4.10
C ALA A 138 -16.92 -20.90 3.29
N HIS A 139 -16.90 -20.05 2.27
CA HIS A 139 -15.76 -19.88 1.36
C HIS A 139 -15.16 -18.47 1.38
N ARG A 140 -15.67 -17.57 2.25
CA ARG A 140 -15.27 -16.15 2.29
C ARG A 140 -13.77 -15.98 2.48
N GLY A 141 -13.16 -16.71 3.39
CA GLY A 141 -11.72 -16.63 3.63
C GLY A 141 -10.89 -17.00 2.40
N ARG A 142 -11.28 -18.07 1.68
CA ARG A 142 -10.61 -18.51 0.46
C ARG A 142 -10.73 -17.47 -0.66
N ILE A 143 -11.93 -16.92 -0.89
CA ILE A 143 -12.19 -15.96 -1.96
C ILE A 143 -11.44 -14.64 -1.69
N VAL A 144 -11.55 -14.11 -0.47
CA VAL A 144 -10.82 -12.90 -0.08
C VAL A 144 -9.31 -13.13 -0.15
N GLY A 145 -8.83 -14.29 0.28
CA GLY A 145 -7.42 -14.68 0.16
C GLY A 145 -6.94 -14.68 -1.29
N THR A 146 -7.72 -15.20 -2.23
CA THR A 146 -7.38 -15.15 -3.67
C THR A 146 -7.28 -13.72 -4.19
N VAL A 147 -8.21 -12.84 -3.81
CA VAL A 147 -8.18 -11.41 -4.22
C VAL A 147 -6.98 -10.70 -3.61
N MET A 148 -6.66 -10.96 -2.34
CA MET A 148 -5.47 -10.41 -1.67
C MET A 148 -4.17 -10.92 -2.31
N THR A 149 -4.12 -12.18 -2.74
CA THR A 149 -2.98 -12.71 -3.51
C THR A 149 -2.81 -11.94 -4.83
N GLY A 150 -3.90 -11.68 -5.55
CA GLY A 150 -3.87 -10.84 -6.76
C GLY A 150 -3.33 -9.44 -6.47
N LEU A 151 -3.77 -8.81 -5.37
CA LEU A 151 -3.28 -7.51 -4.92
C LEU A 151 -1.78 -7.53 -4.65
N LEU A 152 -1.29 -8.52 -3.89
CA LEU A 152 0.13 -8.66 -3.56
C LEU A 152 0.99 -8.93 -4.80
N LEU A 153 0.51 -9.78 -5.72
CA LEU A 153 1.17 -10.01 -7.00
C LEU A 153 1.22 -8.73 -7.84
N GLY A 154 0.16 -7.91 -7.80
CA GLY A 154 0.15 -6.60 -8.44
C GLY A 154 1.25 -5.69 -7.92
N ILE A 155 1.43 -5.58 -6.61
CA ILE A 155 2.51 -4.81 -5.99
C ILE A 155 3.88 -5.33 -6.44
N LEU A 156 4.08 -6.64 -6.38
CA LEU A 156 5.34 -7.28 -6.70
C LEU A 156 5.73 -7.12 -8.17
N LEU A 157 4.80 -7.50 -9.07
CA LEU A 157 5.06 -7.52 -10.50
C LEU A 157 5.06 -6.12 -11.10
N SER A 158 4.43 -5.13 -10.47
CA SER A 158 4.35 -3.76 -10.99
C SER A 158 5.73 -3.19 -11.33
N ARG A 159 6.70 -3.36 -10.44
CA ARG A 159 8.06 -2.84 -10.62
C ARG A 159 8.80 -3.57 -11.73
N VAL A 160 8.69 -4.90 -11.78
CA VAL A 160 9.34 -5.73 -12.82
C VAL A 160 8.79 -5.38 -14.20
N VAL A 161 7.46 -5.37 -14.32
CA VAL A 161 6.79 -5.09 -15.60
C VAL A 161 7.03 -3.66 -16.04
N SER A 162 6.91 -2.68 -15.13
CA SER A 162 7.10 -1.29 -15.51
C SER A 162 8.55 -0.97 -15.86
N GLY A 163 9.52 -1.57 -15.15
CA GLY A 163 10.94 -1.43 -15.48
C GLY A 163 11.26 -1.99 -16.87
N PHE A 164 10.78 -3.20 -17.16
CA PHE A 164 10.98 -3.84 -18.46
C PHE A 164 10.30 -3.07 -19.60
N VAL A 165 9.01 -2.74 -19.45
CA VAL A 165 8.27 -2.01 -20.50
C VAL A 165 8.88 -0.64 -20.76
N ALA A 166 9.27 0.08 -19.70
CA ALA A 166 9.85 1.40 -19.84
C ALA A 166 11.22 1.38 -20.52
N GLU A 167 12.02 0.35 -20.29
CA GLU A 167 13.33 0.20 -20.94
C GLU A 167 13.21 -0.13 -22.43
N GLN A 168 12.24 -0.97 -22.81
CA GLN A 168 12.07 -1.41 -24.20
C GLN A 168 11.24 -0.44 -25.06
N PHE A 169 10.19 0.16 -24.48
CA PHE A 169 9.18 0.92 -25.22
C PHE A 169 9.01 2.36 -24.71
N GLY A 170 9.79 2.75 -23.71
CA GLY A 170 9.68 4.04 -23.05
C GLY A 170 8.62 4.10 -21.95
N TRP A 171 8.81 5.03 -21.01
CA TRP A 171 7.95 5.15 -19.83
C TRP A 171 6.48 5.54 -20.17
N ARG A 172 6.26 6.28 -21.26
CA ARG A 172 4.91 6.62 -21.72
C ARG A 172 4.12 5.40 -22.15
N ALA A 173 4.77 4.42 -22.79
CA ALA A 173 4.14 3.16 -23.18
C ALA A 173 3.63 2.39 -21.94
N MET A 174 4.36 2.41 -20.82
CA MET A 174 3.91 1.76 -19.59
C MET A 174 2.62 2.38 -19.06
N PHE A 175 2.51 3.70 -18.99
CA PHE A 175 1.30 4.37 -18.55
C PHE A 175 0.12 4.15 -19.52
N LEU A 176 0.38 4.11 -20.81
CA LEU A 176 -0.65 3.79 -21.83
C LEU A 176 -1.18 2.36 -21.66
N VAL A 177 -0.29 1.37 -21.55
CA VAL A 177 -0.66 -0.03 -21.32
C VAL A 177 -1.47 -0.16 -20.03
N ALA A 178 -1.05 0.51 -18.95
CA ALA A 178 -1.78 0.54 -17.70
C ALA A 178 -3.18 1.16 -17.85
N ALA A 179 -3.30 2.30 -18.55
CA ALA A 179 -4.58 2.96 -18.82
C ALA A 179 -5.57 2.05 -19.56
N LEU A 180 -5.09 1.41 -20.63
CA LEU A 180 -5.91 0.47 -21.42
C LEU A 180 -6.29 -0.77 -20.61
N SER A 181 -5.40 -1.28 -19.78
CA SER A 181 -5.67 -2.43 -18.90
C SER A 181 -6.76 -2.11 -17.87
N ILE A 182 -6.71 -0.93 -17.26
CA ILE A 182 -7.75 -0.47 -16.30
C ILE A 182 -9.08 -0.21 -17.02
N LEU A 183 -9.05 0.34 -18.24
CA LEU A 183 -10.26 0.55 -19.03
C LEU A 183 -10.93 -0.79 -19.37
N ALA A 184 -10.16 -1.77 -19.84
CA ALA A 184 -10.64 -3.11 -20.14
C ALA A 184 -11.18 -3.81 -18.87
N LEU A 185 -10.49 -3.67 -17.75
CA LEU A 185 -10.95 -4.13 -16.43
C LEU A 185 -12.30 -3.49 -16.07
N GLY A 186 -12.44 -2.17 -16.21
CA GLY A 186 -13.68 -1.44 -15.95
C GLY A 186 -14.84 -1.98 -16.78
N ALA A 187 -14.61 -2.21 -18.08
CA ALA A 187 -15.61 -2.80 -18.98
C ALA A 187 -16.00 -4.23 -18.56
N ALA A 188 -15.04 -5.04 -18.13
CA ALA A 188 -15.31 -6.39 -17.63
C ALA A 188 -16.08 -6.36 -16.31
N LEU A 189 -15.71 -5.48 -15.37
CA LEU A 189 -16.42 -5.30 -14.09
C LEU A 189 -17.84 -4.74 -14.29
N TRP A 190 -18.05 -3.86 -15.27
CA TRP A 190 -19.38 -3.36 -15.60
C TRP A 190 -20.35 -4.50 -15.96
N ARG A 191 -19.86 -5.51 -16.70
CA ARG A 191 -20.64 -6.69 -17.08
C ARG A 191 -20.74 -7.74 -15.97
N GLY A 192 -19.65 -7.93 -15.20
CA GLY A 192 -19.54 -9.06 -14.26
C GLY A 192 -19.98 -8.73 -12.83
N LEU A 193 -19.90 -7.47 -12.39
CA LEU A 193 -20.17 -7.11 -11.01
C LEU A 193 -21.68 -6.84 -10.81
N PRO A 194 -22.33 -7.47 -9.80
CA PRO A 194 -23.70 -7.12 -9.43
C PRO A 194 -23.77 -5.76 -8.72
N THR A 195 -24.96 -5.22 -8.56
CA THR A 195 -25.23 -4.04 -7.73
C THR A 195 -25.13 -4.40 -6.25
N PHE A 196 -24.69 -3.45 -5.43
CA PHE A 196 -24.57 -3.62 -3.97
C PHE A 196 -25.53 -2.69 -3.25
N ALA A 197 -26.23 -3.23 -2.26
CA ALA A 197 -26.97 -2.41 -1.32
C ALA A 197 -26.00 -1.65 -0.41
N PRO A 198 -26.30 -0.39 -0.04
CA PRO A 198 -25.55 0.36 0.95
C PRO A 198 -25.45 -0.40 2.28
N THR A 199 -24.28 -0.38 2.90
CA THR A 199 -24.02 -1.07 4.18
C THR A 199 -24.22 -0.17 5.40
N THR A 200 -24.33 1.15 5.20
CA THR A 200 -24.56 2.12 6.28
C THR A 200 -25.51 3.23 5.86
N ALA A 201 -26.34 3.68 6.80
CA ALA A 201 -27.19 4.86 6.67
C ALA A 201 -26.53 6.13 7.26
N LEU A 202 -25.34 6.02 7.88
CA LEU A 202 -24.69 7.16 8.52
C LEU A 202 -24.36 8.27 7.51
N PRO A 203 -24.52 9.54 7.87
CA PRO A 203 -24.06 10.66 7.05
C PRO A 203 -22.57 10.59 6.75
N TYR A 204 -22.17 10.89 5.53
CA TYR A 204 -20.76 10.84 5.10
C TYR A 204 -19.84 11.69 6.02
N VAL A 205 -20.28 12.88 6.41
CA VAL A 205 -19.52 13.77 7.31
C VAL A 205 -19.28 13.12 8.68
N GLU A 206 -20.22 12.32 9.17
CA GLU A 206 -20.09 11.64 10.46
C GLU A 206 -19.07 10.49 10.38
N LEU A 207 -19.03 9.77 9.27
CA LEU A 207 -17.99 8.77 9.00
C LEU A 207 -16.61 9.43 9.03
N LEU A 208 -16.42 10.55 8.35
CA LEU A 208 -15.16 11.30 8.36
C LEU A 208 -14.79 11.82 9.75
N ARG A 209 -15.74 12.40 10.48
CA ARG A 209 -15.53 12.91 11.85
C ARG A 209 -15.18 11.81 12.85
N SER A 210 -15.54 10.56 12.57
CA SER A 210 -15.20 9.44 13.45
C SER A 210 -13.70 9.13 13.48
N LEU A 211 -12.96 9.36 12.38
CA LEU A 211 -11.55 9.01 12.27
C LEU A 211 -10.64 9.80 13.22
N PRO A 212 -10.68 11.17 13.28
CA PRO A 212 -9.91 11.93 14.26
C PRO A 212 -10.34 11.66 15.70
N ARG A 213 -11.61 11.27 15.94
CA ARG A 213 -12.07 10.85 17.26
C ARG A 213 -11.37 9.55 17.68
N LEU A 214 -11.34 8.53 16.81
CA LEU A 214 -10.64 7.27 17.08
C LEU A 214 -9.14 7.49 17.34
N TRP A 215 -8.50 8.35 16.53
CA TRP A 215 -7.10 8.74 16.73
C TRP A 215 -6.86 9.33 18.13
N ARG A 216 -7.74 10.23 18.60
CA ARG A 216 -7.61 10.86 19.92
C ARG A 216 -7.88 9.88 21.06
N GLN A 217 -8.86 8.99 20.91
CA GLN A 217 -9.31 8.08 21.96
C GLN A 217 -8.34 6.92 22.22
N HIS A 218 -7.66 6.40 21.17
CA HIS A 218 -6.90 5.16 21.29
C HIS A 218 -5.39 5.39 21.15
N GLY A 219 -4.66 5.37 22.28
CA GLY A 219 -3.20 5.54 22.32
C GLY A 219 -2.45 4.44 21.59
N GLU A 220 -2.93 3.18 21.65
CA GLU A 220 -2.31 2.07 20.93
C GLU A 220 -2.49 2.19 19.41
N LEU A 221 -3.63 2.72 18.94
CA LEU A 221 -3.82 3.06 17.52
C LEU A 221 -2.76 4.07 17.06
N ARG A 222 -2.58 5.17 17.81
CA ARG A 222 -1.57 6.19 17.47
C ARG A 222 -0.17 5.60 17.38
N ARG A 223 0.21 4.78 18.38
CA ARG A 223 1.53 4.14 18.43
C ARG A 223 1.76 3.18 17.26
N ALA A 224 0.78 2.34 16.97
CA ALA A 224 0.85 1.40 15.85
C ALA A 224 0.92 2.15 14.51
N ALA A 225 0.05 3.15 14.32
CA ALA A 225 -0.03 3.94 13.10
C ALA A 225 1.23 4.78 12.84
N LEU A 226 1.76 5.46 13.87
CA LEU A 226 3.00 6.22 13.75
C LEU A 226 4.21 5.32 13.51
N ALA A 227 4.33 4.19 14.22
CA ALA A 227 5.42 3.26 13.99
C ALA A 227 5.38 2.68 12.57
N GLN A 228 4.19 2.28 12.09
CA GLN A 228 4.05 1.78 10.72
C GLN A 228 4.30 2.89 9.68
N GLY A 229 3.86 4.10 9.93
CA GLY A 229 4.13 5.27 9.08
C GLY A 229 5.63 5.54 8.94
N LEU A 230 6.40 5.48 10.04
CA LEU A 230 7.86 5.63 10.02
C LEU A 230 8.55 4.49 9.25
N LEU A 231 8.12 3.23 9.43
CA LEU A 231 8.64 2.11 8.63
C LEU A 231 8.35 2.32 7.14
N SER A 232 7.16 2.78 6.81
CA SER A 232 6.74 3.09 5.44
C SER A 232 7.48 4.28 4.84
N LEU A 233 7.92 5.24 5.68
CA LEU A 233 8.80 6.34 5.26
C LEU A 233 10.14 5.78 4.76
N GLY A 234 10.81 4.93 5.53
CA GLY A 234 12.06 4.28 5.12
C GLY A 234 11.89 3.46 3.84
N PHE A 235 10.82 2.68 3.75
CA PHE A 235 10.46 1.92 2.56
C PHE A 235 10.36 2.80 1.31
N SER A 236 9.60 3.89 1.39
CA SER A 236 9.41 4.76 0.24
C SER A 236 10.65 5.58 -0.08
N ALA A 237 11.44 5.99 0.92
CA ALA A 237 12.72 6.67 0.69
C ALA A 237 13.65 5.79 -0.16
N PHE A 238 13.74 4.49 0.13
CA PHE A 238 14.53 3.54 -0.65
C PHE A 238 13.97 3.35 -2.08
N TRP A 239 12.70 2.92 -2.21
CA TRP A 239 12.15 2.56 -3.51
C TRP A 239 11.99 3.75 -4.48
N SER A 240 11.79 4.96 -3.96
CA SER A 240 11.67 6.18 -4.77
C SER A 240 13.02 6.71 -5.25
N THR A 241 14.13 6.25 -4.68
CA THR A 241 15.47 6.74 -5.01
C THR A 241 16.35 5.69 -5.66
N LEU A 242 16.02 4.41 -5.50
CA LEU A 242 16.82 3.29 -6.00
C LEU A 242 17.10 3.38 -7.50
N ALA A 243 16.05 3.62 -8.31
CA ALA A 243 16.20 3.69 -9.76
C ALA A 243 17.09 4.86 -10.21
N VAL A 244 16.99 6.01 -9.55
CA VAL A 244 17.84 7.18 -9.81
C VAL A 244 19.31 6.89 -9.46
N MET A 245 19.54 6.25 -8.30
CA MET A 245 20.87 5.86 -7.85
C MET A 245 21.51 4.80 -8.78
N LEU A 246 20.76 3.79 -9.19
CA LEU A 246 21.24 2.72 -10.08
C LEU A 246 21.50 3.24 -11.50
N HIS A 247 20.79 4.27 -11.96
CA HIS A 247 21.01 4.89 -13.26
C HIS A 247 22.32 5.70 -13.33
N GLY A 248 22.73 6.25 -12.20
CA GLY A 248 23.98 7.01 -12.07
C GLY A 248 25.22 6.13 -11.90
N ALA A 249 26.40 6.81 -11.85
CA ALA A 249 27.67 6.16 -11.54
C ALA A 249 27.65 5.59 -10.11
N PRO A 250 28.31 4.49 -9.83
CA PRO A 250 29.11 3.64 -10.71
C PRO A 250 28.32 2.50 -11.40
N PHE A 251 26.99 2.45 -11.23
CA PHE A 251 26.18 1.29 -11.64
C PHE A 251 25.79 1.36 -13.13
N HIS A 252 25.33 2.51 -13.62
CA HIS A 252 24.84 2.71 -15.00
C HIS A 252 23.80 1.67 -15.45
N LEU A 253 22.87 1.31 -14.54
CA LEU A 253 21.85 0.31 -14.80
C LEU A 253 20.54 0.95 -15.28
N GLY A 254 19.80 0.23 -16.13
CA GLY A 254 18.52 0.65 -16.68
C GLY A 254 17.33 0.39 -15.74
N ALA A 255 16.13 0.74 -16.22
CA ALA A 255 14.88 0.58 -15.47
C ALA A 255 14.51 -0.88 -15.21
N ALA A 256 14.85 -1.79 -16.13
CA ALA A 256 14.62 -3.23 -15.94
C ALA A 256 15.41 -3.77 -14.74
N ALA A 257 16.68 -3.35 -14.59
CA ALA A 257 17.49 -3.73 -13.44
C ALA A 257 16.90 -3.18 -12.14
N ALA A 258 16.50 -1.90 -12.10
CA ALA A 258 15.83 -1.31 -10.96
C ALA A 258 14.51 -2.03 -10.62
N GLY A 259 13.75 -2.41 -11.64
CA GLY A 259 12.51 -3.18 -11.52
C GLY A 259 12.75 -4.59 -10.97
N ALA A 260 13.84 -5.25 -11.37
CA ALA A 260 14.21 -6.60 -10.91
C ALA A 260 14.46 -6.65 -9.38
N PHE A 261 14.97 -5.58 -8.78
CA PHE A 261 15.04 -5.47 -7.30
C PHE A 261 13.66 -5.57 -6.65
N GLY A 262 12.56 -5.27 -7.37
CA GLY A 262 11.20 -5.47 -6.88
C GLY A 262 10.89 -6.92 -6.51
N LEU A 263 11.61 -7.91 -7.10
CA LEU A 263 11.47 -9.32 -6.72
C LEU A 263 11.93 -9.59 -5.28
N ALA A 264 12.82 -8.74 -4.73
CA ALA A 264 13.19 -8.84 -3.31
C ALA A 264 11.95 -8.68 -2.39
N GLY A 265 10.97 -7.86 -2.79
CA GLY A 265 9.72 -7.71 -2.06
C GLY A 265 8.85 -8.98 -1.99
N ALA A 266 9.09 -9.98 -2.88
CA ALA A 266 8.42 -11.28 -2.80
C ALA A 266 8.70 -12.01 -1.49
N ALA A 267 9.92 -11.86 -0.96
CA ALA A 267 10.29 -12.46 0.31
C ALA A 267 9.41 -11.98 1.47
N GLY A 268 9.05 -10.68 1.49
CA GLY A 268 8.13 -10.11 2.47
C GLY A 268 6.73 -10.74 2.40
N ALA A 269 6.20 -10.93 1.19
CA ALA A 269 4.90 -11.55 0.99
C ALA A 269 4.88 -13.02 1.46
N LEU A 270 5.95 -13.78 1.19
CA LEU A 270 6.09 -15.18 1.62
C LEU A 270 6.22 -15.33 3.13
N ALA A 271 6.71 -14.32 3.81
CA ALA A 271 6.87 -14.35 5.25
C ALA A 271 5.58 -14.07 6.04
N ALA A 272 4.53 -13.54 5.40
CA ALA A 272 3.27 -13.18 6.07
C ALA A 272 2.67 -14.32 6.92
N PRO A 273 2.57 -15.58 6.44
CA PRO A 273 2.06 -16.69 7.24
C PRO A 273 2.96 -17.03 8.44
N LEU A 274 4.27 -16.88 8.30
CA LEU A 274 5.23 -17.13 9.38
C LEU A 274 5.13 -16.05 10.45
N ALA A 275 5.01 -14.79 10.04
CA ALA A 275 4.80 -13.66 10.94
C ALA A 275 3.51 -13.80 11.75
N GLY A 276 2.41 -14.23 11.13
CA GLY A 276 1.16 -14.51 11.81
C GLY A 276 1.31 -15.58 12.89
N ARG A 277 1.89 -16.74 12.56
CA ARG A 277 2.14 -17.83 13.52
C ARG A 277 3.06 -17.40 14.69
N TYR A 278 4.05 -16.56 14.41
CA TYR A 278 4.93 -16.05 15.46
C TYR A 278 4.22 -15.02 16.34
N ALA A 279 3.32 -14.21 15.77
CA ALA A 279 2.48 -13.27 16.50
C ALA A 279 1.51 -13.99 17.46
N ASP A 280 0.94 -15.12 17.03
CA ASP A 280 0.07 -15.96 17.87
C ASP A 280 0.81 -16.53 19.09
N ARG A 281 2.11 -16.84 18.96
CA ARG A 281 2.92 -17.42 20.03
C ARG A 281 3.56 -16.40 20.96
N ARG A 282 4.06 -15.29 20.46
CA ARG A 282 4.86 -14.29 21.20
C ARG A 282 4.12 -12.98 21.43
N GLY A 283 2.93 -12.84 20.88
CA GLY A 283 2.12 -11.63 20.89
C GLY A 283 2.54 -10.59 19.84
N PRO A 284 1.58 -9.78 19.36
CA PRO A 284 1.83 -8.86 18.25
C PRO A 284 2.82 -7.74 18.59
N ASN A 285 2.94 -7.36 19.86
CA ASN A 285 3.93 -6.35 20.30
C ASN A 285 5.38 -6.81 20.10
N ALA A 286 5.69 -8.08 20.42
CA ALA A 286 7.03 -8.64 20.22
C ALA A 286 7.36 -8.71 18.72
N VAL A 287 6.39 -9.12 17.91
CA VAL A 287 6.54 -9.25 16.46
C VAL A 287 6.73 -7.89 15.79
N SER A 288 6.00 -6.85 16.21
CA SER A 288 6.19 -5.49 15.68
C SER A 288 7.58 -4.92 15.99
N ARG A 289 8.14 -5.22 17.18
CA ARG A 289 9.51 -4.85 17.56
C ARG A 289 10.55 -5.57 16.71
N LEU A 290 10.39 -6.87 16.52
CA LEU A 290 11.29 -7.67 15.70
C LEU A 290 11.30 -7.16 14.25
N GLY A 291 10.12 -6.90 13.67
CA GLY A 291 10.00 -6.34 12.32
C GLY A 291 10.68 -4.99 12.19
N ALA A 292 10.45 -4.08 13.15
CA ALA A 292 11.11 -2.77 13.16
C ALA A 292 12.64 -2.88 13.33
N ALA A 293 13.14 -3.78 14.19
CA ALA A 293 14.56 -4.01 14.38
C ALA A 293 15.22 -4.57 13.11
N LEU A 294 14.58 -5.56 12.46
CA LEU A 294 15.07 -6.12 11.20
C LEU A 294 15.14 -5.04 10.12
N THR A 295 14.11 -4.20 10.02
CA THR A 295 14.08 -3.06 9.08
C THR A 295 15.22 -2.08 9.36
N ALA A 296 15.44 -1.71 10.62
CA ALA A 296 16.50 -0.78 11.01
C ALA A 296 17.91 -1.33 10.67
N VAL A 297 18.17 -2.61 10.99
CA VAL A 297 19.44 -3.27 10.67
C VAL A 297 19.65 -3.35 9.15
N SER A 298 18.61 -3.69 8.39
CA SER A 298 18.69 -3.79 6.92
C SER A 298 19.00 -2.44 6.28
N PHE A 299 18.39 -1.34 6.74
CA PHE A 299 18.74 -0.01 6.24
C PHE A 299 20.13 0.42 6.70
N ALA A 300 20.49 0.19 7.96
CA ALA A 300 21.81 0.55 8.49
C ALA A 300 22.95 -0.17 7.74
N ALA A 301 22.75 -1.42 7.34
CA ALA A 301 23.73 -2.18 6.59
C ALA A 301 24.14 -1.51 5.27
N MET A 302 23.23 -0.76 4.64
CA MET A 302 23.53 -0.03 3.40
C MET A 302 24.53 1.12 3.58
N ALA A 303 24.83 1.53 4.82
CA ALA A 303 25.93 2.47 5.09
C ALA A 303 27.31 1.91 4.70
N LEU A 304 27.44 0.58 4.54
CA LEU A 304 28.66 -0.09 4.11
C LEU A 304 28.90 -0.02 2.60
N LEU A 305 27.91 0.43 1.80
CA LEU A 305 28.02 0.45 0.32
C LEU A 305 29.28 1.14 -0.22
N PRO A 306 29.75 2.28 0.33
CA PRO A 306 30.95 2.95 -0.18
C PRO A 306 32.24 2.14 -0.01
N LEU A 307 32.23 1.13 0.86
CA LEU A 307 33.40 0.27 1.16
C LEU A 307 33.44 -0.98 0.27
N LEU A 308 32.44 -1.21 -0.57
CA LEU A 308 32.26 -2.43 -1.34
C LEU A 308 32.54 -2.20 -2.83
N SER A 309 32.95 -3.29 -3.50
CA SER A 309 32.94 -3.30 -4.98
C SER A 309 31.51 -3.16 -5.50
N THR A 310 31.37 -2.67 -6.74
CA THR A 310 30.06 -2.48 -7.39
C THR A 310 29.17 -3.72 -7.32
N GLN A 311 29.76 -4.91 -7.57
CA GLN A 311 29.02 -6.17 -7.51
C GLN A 311 28.57 -6.51 -6.08
N ALA A 312 29.45 -6.36 -5.09
CA ALA A 312 29.14 -6.60 -3.69
C ALA A 312 28.08 -5.61 -3.16
N ALA A 313 28.13 -4.36 -3.62
CA ALA A 313 27.14 -3.33 -3.32
C ALA A 313 25.74 -3.72 -3.82
N LEU A 314 25.61 -4.24 -5.05
CA LEU A 314 24.34 -4.72 -5.60
C LEU A 314 23.77 -5.88 -4.77
N TRP A 315 24.60 -6.82 -4.35
CA TRP A 315 24.17 -7.93 -3.47
C TRP A 315 23.75 -7.43 -2.09
N LEU A 316 24.45 -6.46 -1.52
CA LEU A 316 24.04 -5.86 -0.24
C LEU A 316 22.73 -5.11 -0.36
N ILE A 317 22.49 -4.36 -1.44
CA ILE A 317 21.22 -3.69 -1.70
C ILE A 317 20.09 -4.71 -1.79
N ALA A 318 20.27 -5.81 -2.55
CA ALA A 318 19.28 -6.86 -2.70
C ALA A 318 18.97 -7.55 -1.35
N ALA A 319 19.99 -7.92 -0.59
CA ALA A 319 19.83 -8.54 0.73
C ALA A 319 19.14 -7.61 1.72
N SER A 320 19.50 -6.32 1.71
CA SER A 320 18.86 -5.30 2.55
C SER A 320 17.40 -5.09 2.14
N ALA A 321 17.09 -5.10 0.82
CA ALA A 321 15.71 -5.00 0.33
C ALA A 321 14.85 -6.16 0.84
N ILE A 322 15.34 -7.39 0.76
CA ILE A 322 14.67 -8.57 1.32
C ILE A 322 14.43 -8.38 2.82
N GLY A 323 15.46 -7.95 3.55
CA GLY A 323 15.40 -7.80 5.00
C GLY A 323 14.40 -6.74 5.47
N PHE A 324 14.44 -5.54 4.88
CA PHE A 324 13.51 -4.49 5.32
C PHE A 324 12.08 -4.74 4.83
N ASP A 325 11.87 -5.28 3.63
CA ASP A 325 10.53 -5.63 3.14
C ASP A 325 9.88 -6.68 4.04
N LEU A 326 10.64 -7.72 4.41
CA LEU A 326 10.22 -8.71 5.39
C LEU A 326 9.87 -8.05 6.73
N GLY A 327 10.76 -7.21 7.25
CA GLY A 327 10.56 -6.53 8.53
C GLY A 327 9.33 -5.65 8.56
N ILE A 328 9.08 -4.88 7.50
CA ILE A 328 7.93 -3.99 7.36
C ILE A 328 6.61 -4.77 7.27
N GLN A 329 6.58 -5.86 6.49
CA GLN A 329 5.40 -6.71 6.37
C GLN A 329 5.05 -7.42 7.68
N VAL A 330 6.06 -7.96 8.37
CA VAL A 330 5.91 -8.56 9.70
C VAL A 330 5.35 -7.54 10.71
N ALA A 331 5.89 -6.31 10.71
CA ALA A 331 5.40 -5.23 11.56
C ALA A 331 3.97 -4.81 11.19
N LEU A 332 3.62 -4.74 9.90
CA LEU A 332 2.28 -4.36 9.45
C LEU A 332 1.22 -5.36 9.94
N ILE A 333 1.46 -6.66 9.80
CA ILE A 333 0.56 -7.71 10.27
C ILE A 333 0.37 -7.60 11.79
N ALA A 334 1.45 -7.37 12.53
CA ALA A 334 1.39 -7.19 13.96
C ALA A 334 0.60 -5.92 14.36
N HIS A 335 0.83 -4.79 13.67
CA HIS A 335 0.09 -3.55 13.91
C HIS A 335 -1.40 -3.69 13.56
N GLN A 336 -1.74 -4.39 12.47
CA GLN A 336 -3.15 -4.70 12.14
C GLN A 336 -3.80 -5.54 13.23
N SER A 337 -3.12 -6.56 13.75
CA SER A 337 -3.63 -7.39 14.85
C SER A 337 -3.90 -6.56 16.11
N ILE A 338 -2.98 -5.64 16.47
CA ILE A 338 -3.16 -4.71 17.60
C ILE A 338 -4.39 -3.83 17.37
N VAL A 339 -4.49 -3.22 16.20
CA VAL A 339 -5.54 -2.27 15.84
C VAL A 339 -6.91 -2.93 15.81
N TYR A 340 -7.02 -4.14 15.26
CA TYR A 340 -8.28 -4.89 15.21
C TYR A 340 -8.76 -5.39 16.57
N GLY A 341 -7.86 -5.49 17.56
CA GLY A 341 -8.17 -5.82 18.93
C GLY A 341 -8.72 -4.66 19.76
N ILE A 342 -8.65 -3.40 19.28
CA ILE A 342 -9.07 -2.21 20.02
C ILE A 342 -10.60 -2.15 20.14
N ASP A 343 -11.33 -2.23 19.03
CA ASP A 343 -12.78 -2.16 18.97
C ASP A 343 -13.30 -3.01 17.79
N PRO A 344 -13.98 -4.14 18.08
CA PRO A 344 -14.54 -4.98 17.02
C PRO A 344 -15.56 -4.29 16.11
N GLY A 345 -16.31 -3.29 16.62
CA GLY A 345 -17.30 -2.53 15.87
C GLY A 345 -16.70 -1.43 14.98
N ALA A 346 -15.41 -1.08 15.18
CA ALA A 346 -14.74 -0.02 14.45
C ALA A 346 -13.55 -0.52 13.60
N ARG A 347 -13.37 -1.82 13.40
CA ARG A 347 -12.19 -2.40 12.73
C ARG A 347 -11.86 -1.76 11.39
N SER A 348 -12.86 -1.54 10.53
CA SER A 348 -12.65 -0.92 9.21
C SER A 348 -12.11 0.51 9.34
N ARG A 349 -12.69 1.31 10.25
CA ARG A 349 -12.26 2.70 10.49
C ARG A 349 -10.89 2.78 11.14
N LEU A 350 -10.60 1.88 12.08
CA LEU A 350 -9.29 1.76 12.73
C LEU A 350 -8.21 1.39 11.71
N ASN A 351 -8.50 0.43 10.81
CA ASN A 351 -7.59 0.07 9.72
C ASN A 351 -7.40 1.22 8.72
N ALA A 352 -8.45 1.99 8.42
CA ALA A 352 -8.32 3.17 7.57
C ALA A 352 -7.32 4.19 8.15
N VAL A 353 -7.39 4.46 9.46
CA VAL A 353 -6.42 5.33 10.15
C VAL A 353 -5.00 4.78 10.05
N LEU A 354 -4.81 3.48 10.26
CA LEU A 354 -3.51 2.83 10.10
C LEU A 354 -2.99 2.97 8.67
N MET A 355 -3.81 2.68 7.67
CA MET A 355 -3.42 2.76 6.25
C MET A 355 -3.14 4.19 5.79
N VAL A 356 -3.91 5.17 6.23
CA VAL A 356 -3.62 6.59 5.96
C VAL A 356 -2.24 6.97 6.51
N SER A 357 -1.89 6.52 7.71
CA SER A 357 -0.54 6.76 8.29
C SER A 357 0.57 6.08 7.49
N VAL A 358 0.33 4.86 6.96
CA VAL A 358 1.24 4.16 6.04
C VAL A 358 1.52 5.03 4.82
N PHE A 359 0.49 5.49 4.13
CA PHE A 359 0.65 6.22 2.86
C PHE A 359 1.15 7.66 3.05
N ILE A 360 0.82 8.32 4.18
CA ILE A 360 1.47 9.59 4.57
C ILE A 360 2.96 9.37 4.82
N GLY A 361 3.32 8.29 5.53
CA GLY A 361 4.72 7.91 5.73
C GLY A 361 5.43 7.65 4.41
N MET A 362 4.81 6.91 3.49
CA MET A 362 5.36 6.67 2.14
C MET A 362 5.55 7.97 1.36
N ALA A 363 4.59 8.89 1.41
CA ALA A 363 4.71 10.20 0.77
C ALA A 363 5.88 11.00 1.34
N ALA A 364 5.98 11.08 2.66
CA ALA A 364 7.10 11.75 3.33
C ALA A 364 8.43 11.09 2.97
N GLY A 365 8.46 9.75 2.87
CA GLY A 365 9.65 9.00 2.47
C GLY A 365 10.10 9.30 1.04
N GLY A 366 9.18 9.38 0.09
CA GLY A 366 9.49 9.77 -1.28
C GLY A 366 10.12 11.16 -1.36
N ALA A 367 9.52 12.15 -0.67
CA ALA A 367 10.03 13.52 -0.63
C ALA A 367 11.39 13.61 0.09
N LEU A 368 11.48 13.12 1.33
CA LEU A 368 12.70 13.21 2.13
C LEU A 368 13.83 12.37 1.55
N GLY A 369 13.53 11.16 1.04
CA GLY A 369 14.52 10.30 0.39
C GLY A 369 15.12 10.95 -0.83
N SER A 370 14.31 11.54 -1.70
CA SER A 370 14.77 12.20 -2.93
C SER A 370 15.53 13.48 -2.65
N LEU A 371 15.11 14.28 -1.64
CA LEU A 371 15.88 15.43 -1.16
C LEU A 371 17.22 14.99 -0.58
N ALA A 372 17.22 13.92 0.23
CA ALA A 372 18.46 13.37 0.80
C ALA A 372 19.40 12.86 -0.29
N LEU A 373 18.87 12.17 -1.32
CA LEU A 373 19.67 11.73 -2.47
C LEU A 373 20.30 12.91 -3.20
N ALA A 374 19.54 13.99 -3.42
CA ALA A 374 20.00 15.17 -4.15
C ALA A 374 21.12 15.93 -3.42
N HIS A 375 21.08 16.01 -2.09
CA HIS A 375 22.03 16.81 -1.30
C HIS A 375 23.19 16.00 -0.71
N TRP A 376 22.96 14.75 -0.32
CA TRP A 376 23.93 13.91 0.41
C TRP A 376 24.15 12.54 -0.23
N GLY A 377 23.62 12.33 -1.42
CA GLY A 377 23.73 11.05 -2.12
C GLY A 377 23.04 9.91 -1.36
N TRP A 378 23.45 8.67 -1.67
CA TRP A 378 22.81 7.48 -1.10
C TRP A 378 22.98 7.34 0.42
N ILE A 379 24.05 7.88 0.99
CA ILE A 379 24.23 7.86 2.44
C ILE A 379 23.13 8.67 3.15
N GLY A 380 22.70 9.78 2.56
CA GLY A 380 21.59 10.57 3.07
C GLY A 380 20.27 9.77 3.10
N VAL A 381 19.99 9.01 2.03
CA VAL A 381 18.81 8.12 1.97
C VAL A 381 18.88 7.06 3.06
N THR A 382 20.06 6.44 3.23
CA THR A 382 20.31 5.43 4.26
C THR A 382 20.08 5.97 5.67
N VAL A 383 20.56 7.20 5.95
CA VAL A 383 20.35 7.86 7.24
C VAL A 383 18.87 8.14 7.48
N VAL A 384 18.14 8.68 6.50
CA VAL A 384 16.69 8.94 6.62
C VAL A 384 15.92 7.64 6.89
N ALA A 385 16.20 6.58 6.14
CA ALA A 385 15.51 5.30 6.29
C ALA A 385 15.82 4.63 7.64
N THR A 386 17.10 4.64 8.04
CA THR A 386 17.55 4.04 9.31
C THR A 386 16.96 4.79 10.51
N THR A 387 17.01 6.12 10.52
CA THR A 387 16.48 6.93 11.63
C THR A 387 14.97 6.76 11.77
N ALA A 388 14.25 6.67 10.66
CA ALA A 388 12.82 6.39 10.68
C ALA A 388 12.52 5.00 11.26
N ALA A 389 13.25 3.96 10.86
CA ALA A 389 13.07 2.60 11.37
C ALA A 389 13.43 2.49 12.86
N VAL A 390 14.50 3.15 13.30
CA VAL A 390 14.88 3.24 14.73
C VAL A 390 13.80 3.99 15.51
N GLY A 391 13.28 5.09 14.98
CA GLY A 391 12.15 5.82 15.59
C GLY A 391 10.91 4.94 15.76
N ALA A 392 10.58 4.11 14.76
CA ALA A 392 9.51 3.14 14.85
C ALA A 392 9.75 2.10 15.95
N LEU A 393 10.98 1.58 16.04
CA LEU A 393 11.37 0.63 17.07
C LEU A 393 11.25 1.25 18.47
N LEU A 394 11.76 2.46 18.67
CA LEU A 394 11.67 3.19 19.93
C LEU A 394 10.21 3.42 20.34
N LEU A 395 9.32 3.81 19.41
CA LEU A 395 7.90 3.94 19.68
C LEU A 395 7.26 2.63 20.16
N ARG A 396 7.75 1.47 19.72
CA ARG A 396 7.22 0.17 20.11
C ARG A 396 7.86 -0.40 21.37
N VAL A 397 9.09 0.01 21.71
CA VAL A 397 9.78 -0.40 22.93
C VAL A 397 9.36 0.44 24.13
N TRP A 398 9.13 1.74 23.92
CA TRP A 398 8.75 2.64 24.99
C TRP A 398 7.43 2.21 25.64
N PRO A 399 7.37 2.07 26.98
CA PRO A 399 6.15 1.61 27.66
C PRO A 399 4.98 2.59 27.43
N ALA A 400 3.80 2.05 27.11
CA ALA A 400 2.58 2.85 27.06
C ALA A 400 2.32 3.40 28.47
N ARG A 401 2.14 4.72 28.61
CA ARG A 401 1.61 5.30 29.85
C ARG A 401 0.25 4.63 30.08
N ARG A 402 0.14 3.77 31.11
CA ARG A 402 -1.14 3.20 31.53
C ARG A 402 -2.05 4.39 31.87
N PRO A 403 -3.29 4.45 31.35
CA PRO A 403 -4.25 5.41 31.85
C PRO A 403 -4.33 5.20 33.35
N ARG A 404 -4.25 6.29 34.14
CA ARG A 404 -4.57 6.25 35.57
C ARG A 404 -5.94 5.60 35.68
N ARG A 405 -6.00 4.39 36.22
CA ARG A 405 -7.25 3.84 36.74
C ARG A 405 -7.61 4.81 37.86
N ASP A 406 -8.62 5.65 37.62
CA ASP A 406 -9.28 6.35 38.71
C ASP A 406 -9.68 5.29 39.71
N ARG A 407 -9.07 5.36 40.87
CA ARG A 407 -9.54 4.63 42.08
C ARG A 407 -10.85 5.31 42.44
N ALA A 408 -11.91 4.99 41.71
CA ALA A 408 -13.27 5.26 42.16
C ALA A 408 -13.49 4.38 43.40
N GLY A 409 -13.73 5.08 44.50
CA GLY A 409 -13.75 4.57 45.85
C GLY A 409 -14.58 3.29 46.05
N CYS A 410 -14.08 2.43 46.92
CA CYS A 410 -14.89 1.57 47.73
C CYS A 410 -15.72 2.46 48.67
N PRO A 411 -17.05 2.42 48.65
CA PRO A 411 -17.82 2.91 49.77
C PRO A 411 -17.67 1.86 50.92
N ALA A 412 -17.38 2.39 52.09
CA ALA A 412 -17.34 1.68 53.35
C ALA A 412 -18.71 1.14 53.76
#